data_d5a97c433f9a0cc94fae375701f5beac
#
_entry.id   d5a97c433f9a0cc94fae375701f5beac
#
_cell.length_a   1.000
_cell.length_b   1.000
_cell.length_c   1.000
_cell.angle_alpha   90.00
_cell.angle_beta   90.00
_cell.angle_gamma   90.00
#
_symmetry.space_group_name_H-M   'P 1'
#
loop_
_entity.id
_entity.type
_entity.pdbx_description
1 polymer ?
#
loop_
_entity_poly.entity_id
_entity_poly.type
_entity_poly.pdbx_seq_one_letter_code
_entity_poly.pdbx_strand_id
1 'polypeptide(L)'
;MWGERKLSTAILMQKCIDYIEANLKTELTINELAELVGFSQYHFCHLFCSVVGMPAAAFITKRRLLWAAFEIANGAKITDTALAYGFDTHAGFYKAFKQEFGCSPTKYAKLNTPKRPQPVNLYAEGNFMLTQTQIRQLLTNWNIEDILEIGPVYLAGGLRLSNEAWTIGSRYILKTGRNIAGLKTHIAISKALAESGMDAAYPIPTKNNADFILDGDRFYVLTNKVRGSCLSPRERYMGDRFSTGVKYGTAIAELHKILRSHDREIEINDNNLLETVLTWALPNTKRIMEQWDLPLPDEFYRDYQETFSKLYPELPRHIIHRDPNPSNIMFENGEVTGFIDFVISERNVRLFDPCY
;
A
#
# COMPACT_ATOMS: atom_id res chain seq x y z
N MET A 1 -18.71 -10.12 28.60
CA MET A 1 -19.90 -9.64 27.84
C MET A 1 -19.59 -8.63 26.70
N TRP A 2 -18.57 -7.77 26.74
CA TRP A 2 -18.26 -6.83 25.64
C TRP A 2 -17.35 -7.42 24.55
N GLY A 3 -16.48 -8.36 24.88
CA GLY A 3 -15.61 -9.04 23.91
C GLY A 3 -16.36 -10.00 22.97
N GLU A 4 -17.37 -10.69 23.48
CA GLU A 4 -18.17 -11.65 22.72
C GLU A 4 -19.03 -10.99 21.63
N ARG A 5 -19.58 -9.78 21.86
CA ARG A 5 -20.36 -9.06 20.84
C ARG A 5 -19.51 -8.59 19.64
N LYS A 6 -18.21 -8.33 19.83
CA LYS A 6 -17.32 -7.83 18.77
C LYS A 6 -16.72 -8.94 17.92
N LEU A 7 -16.43 -10.08 18.53
CA LEU A 7 -16.10 -11.30 17.79
C LEU A 7 -17.30 -11.70 16.89
N SER A 8 -18.53 -11.52 17.39
CA SER A 8 -19.75 -11.76 16.60
C SER A 8 -19.86 -10.85 15.39
N THR A 9 -19.48 -9.56 15.48
CA THR A 9 -19.58 -8.59 14.37
C THR A 9 -18.62 -8.91 13.24
N ALA A 10 -17.36 -9.19 13.54
CA ALA A 10 -16.38 -9.58 12.53
C ALA A 10 -16.78 -10.90 11.86
N ILE A 11 -17.32 -11.86 12.62
CA ILE A 11 -17.87 -13.12 12.11
C ILE A 11 -19.03 -12.85 11.13
N LEU A 12 -19.94 -11.96 11.47
CA LEU A 12 -21.06 -11.62 10.61
C LEU A 12 -20.59 -10.90 9.32
N MET A 13 -19.62 -9.98 9.42
CA MET A 13 -19.06 -9.30 8.24
C MET A 13 -18.25 -10.26 7.36
N GLN A 14 -17.51 -11.22 7.92
CA GLN A 14 -16.86 -12.27 7.14
C GLN A 14 -17.88 -13.13 6.41
N LYS A 15 -18.97 -13.52 7.08
CA LYS A 15 -20.06 -14.24 6.43
C LYS A 15 -20.63 -13.48 5.23
N CYS A 16 -20.78 -12.15 5.35
CA CYS A 16 -21.19 -11.32 4.19
C CYS A 16 -20.16 -11.31 3.07
N ILE A 17 -18.89 -11.20 3.41
CA ILE A 17 -17.79 -11.23 2.43
C ILE A 17 -17.77 -12.57 1.71
N ASP A 18 -17.86 -13.69 2.43
CA ASP A 18 -17.88 -15.02 1.86
C ASP A 18 -19.09 -15.22 0.95
N TYR A 19 -20.25 -14.70 1.34
CA TYR A 19 -21.46 -14.69 0.51
C TYR A 19 -21.29 -13.84 -0.77
N ILE A 20 -20.72 -12.64 -0.66
CA ILE A 20 -20.39 -11.79 -1.80
C ILE A 20 -19.44 -12.51 -2.77
N GLU A 21 -18.34 -13.08 -2.26
CA GLU A 21 -17.35 -13.82 -3.06
C GLU A 21 -17.97 -14.99 -3.82
N ALA A 22 -18.88 -15.73 -3.18
CA ALA A 22 -19.57 -16.86 -3.80
C ALA A 22 -20.61 -16.43 -4.87
N ASN A 23 -21.10 -15.18 -4.82
CA ASN A 23 -22.20 -14.69 -5.63
C ASN A 23 -21.86 -13.48 -6.52
N LEU A 24 -20.58 -13.26 -6.86
CA LEU A 24 -20.16 -12.09 -7.63
C LEU A 24 -20.80 -11.99 -9.03
N LYS A 25 -21.22 -13.11 -9.61
CA LYS A 25 -21.87 -13.17 -10.94
C LYS A 25 -23.39 -13.09 -10.88
N THR A 26 -23.97 -12.96 -9.69
CA THR A 26 -25.43 -12.81 -9.51
C THR A 26 -25.76 -11.37 -9.10
N GLU A 27 -27.03 -11.04 -9.11
CA GLU A 27 -27.49 -9.79 -8.52
C GLU A 27 -27.29 -9.84 -7.00
N LEU A 28 -26.67 -8.80 -6.45
CA LEU A 28 -26.39 -8.65 -5.01
C LEU A 28 -26.95 -7.29 -4.57
N THR A 29 -27.90 -7.32 -3.67
CA THR A 29 -28.49 -6.11 -3.09
C THR A 29 -27.99 -5.86 -1.68
N ILE A 30 -27.88 -4.59 -1.29
CA ILE A 30 -27.49 -4.21 0.08
C ILE A 30 -28.53 -4.71 1.09
N ASN A 31 -29.80 -4.75 0.70
CA ASN A 31 -30.87 -5.24 1.58
C ASN A 31 -30.69 -6.74 1.90
N GLU A 32 -30.43 -7.54 0.89
CA GLU A 32 -30.16 -8.99 1.04
C GLU A 32 -28.95 -9.25 1.97
N LEU A 33 -27.87 -8.48 1.80
CA LEU A 33 -26.70 -8.59 2.68
C LEU A 33 -27.00 -8.19 4.14
N ALA A 34 -27.84 -7.17 4.32
CA ALA A 34 -28.28 -6.74 5.64
C ALA A 34 -29.15 -7.81 6.32
N GLU A 35 -30.08 -8.39 5.59
CA GLU A 35 -30.94 -9.49 6.05
C GLU A 35 -30.15 -10.76 6.41
N LEU A 36 -29.12 -11.11 5.63
CA LEU A 36 -28.23 -12.26 5.86
C LEU A 36 -27.59 -12.21 7.25
N VAL A 37 -27.37 -11.02 7.81
CA VAL A 37 -26.72 -10.81 9.12
C VAL A 37 -27.67 -10.25 10.17
N GLY A 38 -28.96 -10.12 9.85
CA GLY A 38 -29.99 -9.69 10.82
C GLY A 38 -29.93 -8.22 11.19
N PHE A 39 -29.45 -7.35 10.29
CA PHE A 39 -29.37 -5.91 10.51
C PHE A 39 -30.31 -5.11 9.59
N SER A 40 -30.70 -3.91 10.01
CA SER A 40 -31.28 -2.94 9.09
C SER A 40 -30.22 -2.51 8.06
N GLN A 41 -30.66 -2.14 6.87
CA GLN A 41 -29.79 -1.68 5.80
C GLN A 41 -28.87 -0.52 6.23
N TYR A 42 -29.40 0.43 6.99
CA TYR A 42 -28.61 1.55 7.55
C TYR A 42 -27.50 1.06 8.48
N HIS A 43 -27.84 0.21 9.43
CA HIS A 43 -26.88 -0.33 10.40
C HIS A 43 -25.83 -1.20 9.72
N PHE A 44 -26.25 -2.05 8.77
CA PHE A 44 -25.34 -2.86 7.95
C PHE A 44 -24.33 -1.99 7.18
N CYS A 45 -24.78 -0.95 6.46
CA CYS A 45 -23.89 -0.06 5.71
C CYS A 45 -22.82 0.58 6.59
N HIS A 46 -23.22 1.11 7.75
CA HIS A 46 -22.29 1.67 8.73
C HIS A 46 -21.28 0.65 9.24
N LEU A 47 -21.80 -0.54 9.62
CA LEU A 47 -20.98 -1.60 10.19
C LEU A 47 -20.02 -2.18 9.17
N PHE A 48 -20.51 -2.48 7.94
CA PHE A 48 -19.68 -2.98 6.85
C PHE A 48 -18.58 -1.99 6.51
N CYS A 49 -18.91 -0.70 6.34
CA CYS A 49 -17.94 0.35 6.07
C CYS A 49 -16.90 0.48 7.20
N SER A 50 -17.31 0.36 8.46
CA SER A 50 -16.40 0.44 9.61
C SER A 50 -15.45 -0.76 9.70
N VAL A 51 -15.91 -1.97 9.31
CA VAL A 51 -15.13 -3.21 9.39
C VAL A 51 -14.28 -3.41 8.14
N VAL A 52 -14.86 -3.21 6.94
CA VAL A 52 -14.20 -3.48 5.66
C VAL A 52 -13.43 -2.26 5.12
N GLY A 53 -13.74 -1.06 5.65
CA GLY A 53 -13.08 0.20 5.28
C GLY A 53 -13.62 0.85 3.99
N MET A 54 -14.69 0.28 3.40
CA MET A 54 -15.37 0.86 2.24
C MET A 54 -16.85 0.45 2.20
N PRO A 55 -17.71 1.20 1.48
CA PRO A 55 -19.12 0.84 1.28
C PRO A 55 -19.25 -0.53 0.60
N ALA A 56 -20.26 -1.32 1.00
CA ALA A 56 -20.47 -2.68 0.47
C ALA A 56 -20.64 -2.71 -1.06
N ALA A 57 -21.35 -1.74 -1.65
CA ALA A 57 -21.51 -1.64 -3.11
C ALA A 57 -20.16 -1.40 -3.82
N ALA A 58 -19.28 -0.56 -3.25
CA ALA A 58 -17.94 -0.34 -3.79
C ALA A 58 -17.07 -1.60 -3.66
N PHE A 59 -17.18 -2.32 -2.54
CA PHE A 59 -16.50 -3.60 -2.32
C PHE A 59 -16.93 -4.63 -3.37
N ILE A 60 -18.23 -4.83 -3.59
CA ILE A 60 -18.77 -5.75 -4.60
C ILE A 60 -18.23 -5.40 -6.00
N THR A 61 -18.31 -4.13 -6.40
CA THR A 61 -17.80 -3.66 -7.69
C THR A 61 -16.31 -3.94 -7.85
N LYS A 62 -15.53 -3.67 -6.83
CA LYS A 62 -14.08 -3.92 -6.84
C LYS A 62 -13.77 -5.42 -6.98
N ARG A 63 -14.46 -6.28 -6.21
CA ARG A 63 -14.25 -7.74 -6.31
C ARG A 63 -14.63 -8.27 -7.68
N ARG A 64 -15.75 -7.80 -8.26
CA ARG A 64 -16.16 -8.12 -9.63
C ARG A 64 -15.10 -7.74 -10.65
N LEU A 65 -14.53 -6.55 -10.55
CA LEU A 65 -13.45 -6.09 -11.45
C LEU A 65 -12.18 -6.94 -11.32
N LEU A 66 -11.78 -7.31 -10.10
CA LEU A 66 -10.60 -8.16 -9.87
C LEU A 66 -10.78 -9.55 -10.51
N TRP A 67 -11.93 -10.19 -10.31
CA TRP A 67 -12.20 -11.48 -10.90
C TRP A 67 -12.39 -11.40 -12.43
N ALA A 68 -13.03 -10.35 -12.94
CA ALA A 68 -13.12 -10.10 -14.38
C ALA A 68 -11.73 -9.92 -15.00
N ALA A 69 -10.84 -9.17 -14.36
CA ALA A 69 -9.46 -8.98 -14.80
C ALA A 69 -8.69 -10.31 -14.86
N PHE A 70 -8.88 -11.18 -13.86
CA PHE A 70 -8.30 -12.52 -13.86
C PHE A 70 -8.82 -13.38 -15.01
N GLU A 71 -10.13 -13.44 -15.24
CA GLU A 71 -10.70 -14.23 -16.33
C GLU A 71 -10.27 -13.69 -17.71
N ILE A 72 -10.27 -12.37 -17.90
CA ILE A 72 -9.81 -11.73 -19.14
C ILE A 72 -8.32 -12.01 -19.41
N ALA A 73 -7.48 -11.95 -18.39
CA ALA A 73 -6.06 -12.28 -18.51
C ALA A 73 -5.82 -13.78 -18.83
N ASN A 74 -6.79 -14.66 -18.48
CA ASN A 74 -6.81 -16.07 -18.85
C ASN A 74 -7.49 -16.35 -20.23
N GLY A 75 -7.79 -15.29 -21.01
CA GLY A 75 -8.31 -15.43 -22.37
C GLY A 75 -9.82 -15.39 -22.51
N ALA A 76 -10.57 -15.08 -21.43
CA ALA A 76 -12.01 -14.91 -21.54
C ALA A 76 -12.37 -13.66 -22.37
N LYS A 77 -13.47 -13.72 -23.11
CA LYS A 77 -13.96 -12.57 -23.91
C LYS A 77 -14.41 -11.44 -23.00
N ILE A 78 -13.92 -10.24 -23.25
CA ILE A 78 -14.16 -9.05 -22.43
C ILE A 78 -15.67 -8.74 -22.30
N THR A 79 -16.42 -8.83 -23.39
CA THR A 79 -17.87 -8.57 -23.41
C THR A 79 -18.65 -9.55 -22.54
N ASP A 80 -18.35 -10.83 -22.68
CA ASP A 80 -19.06 -11.91 -21.98
C ASP A 80 -18.70 -11.84 -20.47
N THR A 81 -17.44 -11.56 -20.15
CA THR A 81 -16.97 -11.38 -18.79
C THR A 81 -17.63 -10.16 -18.12
N ALA A 82 -17.71 -9.03 -18.83
CA ALA A 82 -18.37 -7.83 -18.29
C ALA A 82 -19.82 -8.09 -17.91
N LEU A 83 -20.59 -8.74 -18.81
CA LEU A 83 -21.98 -9.13 -18.54
C LEU A 83 -22.08 -10.13 -17.39
N ALA A 84 -21.22 -11.15 -17.36
CA ALA A 84 -21.21 -12.15 -16.29
C ALA A 84 -20.97 -11.56 -14.89
N TYR A 85 -20.22 -10.47 -14.82
CA TYR A 85 -19.97 -9.74 -13.55
C TYR A 85 -20.92 -8.56 -13.30
N GLY A 86 -22.08 -8.52 -14.01
CA GLY A 86 -23.16 -7.59 -13.72
C GLY A 86 -22.91 -6.15 -14.19
N PHE A 87 -22.15 -5.97 -15.27
CA PHE A 87 -22.01 -4.67 -15.93
C PHE A 87 -22.97 -4.59 -17.12
N ASP A 88 -23.97 -3.74 -17.04
CA ASP A 88 -25.01 -3.61 -18.06
C ASP A 88 -24.49 -3.12 -19.40
N THR A 89 -23.39 -2.39 -19.43
CA THR A 89 -22.82 -1.83 -20.64
C THR A 89 -21.30 -2.02 -20.72
N HIS A 90 -20.82 -2.27 -21.93
CA HIS A 90 -19.41 -2.35 -22.24
C HIS A 90 -18.67 -1.05 -21.88
N ALA A 91 -19.28 0.11 -22.14
CA ALA A 91 -18.67 1.41 -21.80
C ALA A 91 -18.55 1.61 -20.28
N GLY A 92 -19.56 1.20 -19.51
CA GLY A 92 -19.55 1.22 -18.04
C GLY A 92 -18.44 0.35 -17.47
N PHE A 93 -18.32 -0.89 -17.98
CA PHE A 93 -17.24 -1.80 -17.61
C PHE A 93 -15.85 -1.21 -17.92
N TYR A 94 -15.64 -0.74 -19.15
CA TYR A 94 -14.35 -0.15 -19.54
C TYR A 94 -13.96 1.05 -18.69
N LYS A 95 -14.93 1.91 -18.37
CA LYS A 95 -14.71 3.08 -17.49
C LYS A 95 -14.29 2.64 -16.08
N ALA A 96 -15.04 1.72 -15.47
CA ALA A 96 -14.76 1.20 -14.14
C ALA A 96 -13.42 0.44 -14.10
N PHE A 97 -13.17 -0.40 -15.12
CA PHE A 97 -11.92 -1.14 -15.24
C PHE A 97 -10.70 -0.23 -15.38
N LYS A 98 -10.79 0.79 -16.24
CA LYS A 98 -9.71 1.77 -16.41
C LYS A 98 -9.48 2.60 -15.16
N GLN A 99 -10.54 2.89 -14.40
CA GLN A 99 -10.43 3.60 -13.13
C GLN A 99 -9.71 2.75 -12.08
N GLU A 100 -9.98 1.44 -12.00
CA GLU A 100 -9.38 0.52 -11.03
C GLU A 100 -7.93 0.14 -11.40
N PHE A 101 -7.66 -0.19 -12.69
CA PHE A 101 -6.37 -0.75 -13.13
C PHE A 101 -5.48 0.23 -13.91
N GLY A 102 -5.94 1.46 -14.15
CA GLY A 102 -5.18 2.47 -14.88
C GLY A 102 -5.07 2.23 -16.41
N CYS A 103 -5.58 1.12 -16.92
CA CYS A 103 -5.53 0.77 -18.34
C CYS A 103 -6.80 0.04 -18.81
N SER A 104 -6.96 -0.10 -20.13
CA SER A 104 -8.10 -0.84 -20.71
C SER A 104 -7.98 -2.35 -20.43
N PRO A 105 -9.10 -3.10 -20.40
CA PRO A 105 -9.10 -4.56 -20.26
C PRO A 105 -8.21 -5.26 -21.29
N THR A 106 -8.24 -4.81 -22.55
CA THR A 106 -7.40 -5.34 -23.63
C THR A 106 -5.91 -5.14 -23.38
N LYS A 107 -5.52 -3.95 -22.87
CA LYS A 107 -4.13 -3.66 -22.51
C LYS A 107 -3.72 -4.47 -21.28
N TYR A 108 -4.60 -4.60 -20.30
CA TYR A 108 -4.35 -5.37 -19.08
C TYR A 108 -4.05 -6.84 -19.40
N ALA A 109 -4.87 -7.48 -20.25
CA ALA A 109 -4.69 -8.87 -20.67
C ALA A 109 -3.34 -9.14 -21.35
N LYS A 110 -2.81 -8.13 -22.08
CA LYS A 110 -1.51 -8.26 -22.77
C LYS A 110 -0.31 -8.06 -21.85
N LEU A 111 -0.45 -7.30 -20.77
CA LEU A 111 0.66 -6.85 -19.93
C LEU A 111 0.75 -7.55 -18.60
N ASN A 112 -0.29 -8.25 -18.17
CA ASN A 112 -0.35 -8.84 -16.82
C ASN A 112 -0.48 -10.35 -16.87
N THR A 113 0.34 -11.02 -16.08
CA THR A 113 0.14 -12.45 -15.76
C THR A 113 -1.12 -12.59 -14.92
N PRO A 114 -2.01 -13.55 -15.26
CA PRO A 114 -3.23 -13.75 -14.50
C PRO A 114 -2.92 -14.14 -13.05
N LYS A 115 -3.29 -13.29 -12.11
CA LYS A 115 -3.22 -13.59 -10.68
C LYS A 115 -4.64 -13.80 -10.16
N ARG A 116 -4.90 -15.01 -9.63
CA ARG A 116 -6.19 -15.30 -8.99
C ARG A 116 -6.39 -14.35 -7.81
N PRO A 117 -7.53 -13.64 -7.72
CA PRO A 117 -7.83 -12.81 -6.58
C PRO A 117 -7.82 -13.62 -5.28
N GLN A 118 -7.09 -13.13 -4.29
CA GLN A 118 -7.06 -13.80 -2.99
C GLN A 118 -8.38 -13.61 -2.25
N PRO A 119 -8.86 -14.63 -1.53
CA PRO A 119 -10.01 -14.49 -0.65
C PRO A 119 -9.77 -13.39 0.38
N VAL A 120 -10.79 -12.58 0.64
CA VAL A 120 -10.75 -11.60 1.72
C VAL A 120 -11.10 -12.30 3.01
N ASN A 121 -10.15 -12.41 3.92
CA ASN A 121 -10.33 -13.01 5.23
C ASN A 121 -10.09 -11.96 6.31
N LEU A 122 -11.15 -11.57 7.02
CA LEU A 122 -11.07 -10.61 8.12
C LEU A 122 -10.33 -11.16 9.35
N TYR A 123 -10.08 -12.46 9.40
CA TYR A 123 -9.33 -13.14 10.47
C TYR A 123 -7.90 -13.52 10.06
N ALA A 124 -7.52 -13.37 8.78
CA ALA A 124 -6.17 -13.67 8.35
C ALA A 124 -5.16 -12.85 9.18
N GLU A 125 -4.04 -13.46 9.50
CA GLU A 125 -2.92 -12.76 10.13
C GLU A 125 -2.55 -11.55 9.26
N GLY A 126 -2.80 -10.33 9.79
CA GLY A 126 -2.73 -9.07 9.04
C GLY A 126 -4.03 -8.24 9.07
N ASN A 127 -5.18 -8.84 9.33
CA ASN A 127 -6.45 -8.15 9.53
C ASN A 127 -6.73 -7.80 11.00
N PHE A 128 -5.69 -7.52 11.77
CA PHE A 128 -5.81 -7.04 13.13
C PHE A 128 -6.47 -5.66 13.13
N MET A 129 -7.72 -5.59 13.58
CA MET A 129 -8.44 -4.33 13.70
C MET A 129 -8.58 -3.95 15.17
N LEU A 130 -7.88 -2.89 15.55
CA LEU A 130 -8.17 -2.22 16.82
C LEU A 130 -9.53 -1.53 16.75
N THR A 131 -10.30 -1.70 17.78
CA THR A 131 -11.53 -0.93 17.96
C THR A 131 -11.19 0.48 18.43
N GLN A 132 -12.08 1.45 18.20
CA GLN A 132 -11.88 2.82 18.71
C GLN A 132 -11.62 2.86 20.22
N THR A 133 -12.27 1.98 20.99
CA THR A 133 -12.04 1.86 22.45
C THR A 133 -10.62 1.39 22.75
N GLN A 134 -10.13 0.38 22.05
CA GLN A 134 -8.75 -0.12 22.22
C GLN A 134 -7.73 0.94 21.79
N ILE A 135 -7.99 1.64 20.67
CA ILE A 135 -7.13 2.76 20.24
C ILE A 135 -7.10 3.85 21.31
N ARG A 136 -8.23 4.27 21.85
CA ARG A 136 -8.28 5.26 22.93
C ARG A 136 -7.52 4.80 24.18
N GLN A 137 -7.63 3.53 24.54
CA GLN A 137 -6.87 2.95 25.65
C GLN A 137 -5.37 2.94 25.37
N LEU A 138 -4.94 2.55 24.16
CA LEU A 138 -3.54 2.61 23.76
C LEU A 138 -2.98 4.04 23.80
N LEU A 139 -3.76 5.02 23.31
CA LEU A 139 -3.35 6.42 23.27
C LEU A 139 -3.14 7.05 24.65
N THR A 140 -3.61 6.44 25.74
CA THR A 140 -3.29 6.87 27.11
C THR A 140 -1.80 6.77 27.45
N ASN A 141 -1.01 6.04 26.67
CA ASN A 141 0.44 5.94 26.83
C ASN A 141 1.20 7.14 26.29
N TRP A 142 0.57 8.07 25.58
CA TRP A 142 1.16 9.30 25.06
C TRP A 142 0.60 10.53 25.74
N ASN A 143 1.40 11.61 25.80
CA ASN A 143 0.94 12.93 26.23
C ASN A 143 0.39 13.69 25.02
N ILE A 144 -0.82 13.35 24.58
CA ILE A 144 -1.50 14.04 23.49
C ILE A 144 -2.80 14.64 24.01
N GLU A 145 -3.02 15.89 23.62
CA GLU A 145 -4.24 16.62 23.96
C GLU A 145 -5.35 16.21 22.97
N ASP A 146 -6.59 16.15 23.48
CA ASP A 146 -7.85 15.94 22.76
C ASP A 146 -7.83 14.95 21.59
N ILE A 147 -8.13 13.69 21.90
CA ILE A 147 -8.40 12.64 20.90
C ILE A 147 -9.88 12.75 20.49
N LEU A 148 -10.21 13.74 19.67
CA LEU A 148 -11.58 13.98 19.24
C LEU A 148 -12.00 12.98 18.15
N GLU A 149 -11.12 12.69 17.19
CA GLU A 149 -11.44 11.89 16.01
C GLU A 149 -10.42 10.79 15.76
N ILE A 150 -10.91 9.57 15.55
CA ILE A 150 -10.11 8.40 15.15
C ILE A 150 -10.68 7.89 13.83
N GLY A 151 -9.88 7.91 12.79
CA GLY A 151 -10.28 7.49 11.46
C GLY A 151 -9.30 6.52 10.80
N PRO A 152 -9.70 5.84 9.73
CA PRO A 152 -8.79 5.05 8.92
C PRO A 152 -7.86 5.93 8.10
N VAL A 153 -6.68 5.42 7.77
CA VAL A 153 -5.80 6.07 6.78
C VAL A 153 -6.21 5.62 5.39
N TYR A 154 -6.45 6.59 4.50
CA TYR A 154 -6.80 6.34 3.11
C TYR A 154 -5.65 6.68 2.18
N LEU A 155 -5.45 5.84 1.14
CA LEU A 155 -4.61 6.16 0.00
C LEU A 155 -5.29 7.21 -0.90
N ALA A 156 -4.50 7.91 -1.71
CA ALA A 156 -5.04 8.71 -2.80
C ALA A 156 -5.90 7.83 -3.71
N GLY A 157 -7.19 8.16 -3.80
CA GLY A 157 -8.19 7.34 -4.50
C GLY A 157 -9.21 6.65 -3.58
N GLY A 158 -9.14 6.92 -2.26
CA GLY A 158 -10.18 6.51 -1.30
C GLY A 158 -10.08 5.05 -0.81
N LEU A 159 -9.01 4.35 -1.15
CA LEU A 159 -8.75 3.02 -0.59
C LEU A 159 -8.12 3.13 0.80
N ARG A 160 -8.62 2.36 1.76
CA ARG A 160 -7.99 2.24 3.06
C ARG A 160 -6.57 1.67 2.89
N LEU A 161 -5.57 2.33 3.45
CA LEU A 161 -4.15 1.94 3.34
C LEU A 161 -3.92 0.55 3.93
N SER A 162 -4.36 0.35 5.16
CA SER A 162 -4.30 -0.93 5.86
C SER A 162 -5.21 -0.92 7.09
N ASN A 163 -5.43 -2.10 7.69
CA ASN A 163 -6.07 -2.21 9.00
C ASN A 163 -5.09 -1.96 10.17
N GLU A 164 -3.86 -1.57 9.87
CA GLU A 164 -2.78 -1.37 10.83
C GLU A 164 -2.38 0.11 10.99
N ALA A 165 -3.16 1.03 10.41
CA ALA A 165 -2.93 2.47 10.53
C ALA A 165 -4.22 3.26 10.71
N TRP A 166 -4.19 4.26 11.63
CA TRP A 166 -5.30 5.14 11.94
C TRP A 166 -4.84 6.60 12.06
N THR A 167 -5.65 7.51 11.56
CA THR A 167 -5.51 8.94 11.87
C THR A 167 -6.01 9.22 13.27
N ILE A 168 -5.25 10.01 14.03
CA ILE A 168 -5.59 10.46 15.37
C ILE A 168 -5.68 11.99 15.34
N GLY A 169 -6.90 12.49 15.30
CA GLY A 169 -7.16 13.90 14.98
C GLY A 169 -6.54 14.29 13.64
N SER A 170 -6.11 15.52 13.51
CA SER A 170 -5.47 16.05 12.30
C SER A 170 -3.94 15.88 12.29
N ARG A 171 -3.31 15.60 13.43
CA ARG A 171 -1.87 15.73 13.64
C ARG A 171 -1.09 14.42 13.72
N TYR A 172 -1.72 13.28 14.00
CA TYR A 172 -1.00 12.05 14.30
C TYR A 172 -1.50 10.87 13.47
N ILE A 173 -0.62 9.88 13.33
CA ILE A 173 -0.90 8.55 12.78
C ILE A 173 -0.50 7.51 13.83
N LEU A 174 -1.42 6.65 14.24
CA LEU A 174 -1.13 5.43 14.99
C LEU A 174 -0.90 4.28 14.02
N LYS A 175 0.26 3.64 14.09
CA LYS A 175 0.56 2.42 13.31
C LYS A 175 0.82 1.25 14.25
N THR A 176 0.50 0.04 13.77
CA THR A 176 0.85 -1.24 14.41
C THR A 176 1.43 -2.20 13.39
N GLY A 177 2.12 -3.21 13.84
CA GLY A 177 2.68 -4.27 13.00
C GLY A 177 3.55 -5.22 13.82
N ARG A 178 4.22 -6.16 13.12
CA ARG A 178 5.11 -7.16 13.73
C ARG A 178 6.58 -7.01 13.27
N ASN A 179 6.83 -6.30 12.19
CA ASN A 179 8.19 -6.05 11.70
C ASN A 179 8.91 -4.99 12.56
N ILE A 180 9.41 -5.40 13.72
CA ILE A 180 10.10 -4.51 14.66
C ILE A 180 11.43 -3.99 14.08
N ALA A 181 12.13 -4.80 13.29
CA ALA A 181 13.36 -4.36 12.63
C ALA A 181 13.09 -3.23 11.64
N GLY A 182 12.10 -3.40 10.76
CA GLY A 182 11.67 -2.34 9.84
C GLY A 182 11.14 -1.10 10.55
N LEU A 183 10.44 -1.25 11.69
CA LEU A 183 10.03 -0.11 12.51
C LEU A 183 11.22 0.67 13.04
N LYS A 184 12.24 0.01 13.56
CA LYS A 184 13.46 0.67 14.05
C LYS A 184 14.18 1.42 12.95
N THR A 185 14.29 0.83 11.76
CA THR A 185 14.82 1.49 10.56
C THR A 185 14.01 2.74 10.23
N HIS A 186 12.68 2.62 10.17
CA HIS A 186 11.78 3.75 9.91
C HIS A 186 11.97 4.88 10.92
N ILE A 187 12.04 4.57 12.21
CA ILE A 187 12.22 5.54 13.29
C ILE A 187 13.56 6.27 13.14
N ALA A 188 14.66 5.53 12.94
CA ALA A 188 15.99 6.12 12.82
C ALA A 188 16.06 7.09 11.62
N ILE A 189 15.58 6.68 10.47
CA ILE A 189 15.54 7.52 9.26
C ILE A 189 14.63 8.73 9.48
N SER A 190 13.42 8.54 9.99
CA SER A 190 12.46 9.63 10.17
C SER A 190 12.97 10.71 11.14
N LYS A 191 13.70 10.32 12.20
CA LYS A 191 14.36 11.26 13.11
C LYS A 191 15.45 12.05 12.40
N ALA A 192 16.34 11.37 11.66
CA ALA A 192 17.42 12.02 10.91
C ALA A 192 16.87 13.02 9.86
N LEU A 193 15.78 12.68 9.18
CA LEU A 193 15.12 13.59 8.25
C LEU A 193 14.53 14.81 8.96
N ALA A 194 13.84 14.62 10.08
CA ALA A 194 13.28 15.71 10.87
C ALA A 194 14.37 16.66 11.41
N GLU A 195 15.47 16.12 11.90
CA GLU A 195 16.64 16.90 12.36
C GLU A 195 17.28 17.71 11.21
N SER A 196 17.20 17.19 9.99
CA SER A 196 17.68 17.85 8.77
C SER A 196 16.66 18.84 8.17
N GLY A 197 15.48 19.00 8.79
CA GLY A 197 14.43 19.93 8.33
C GLY A 197 13.50 19.39 7.25
N MET A 198 13.61 18.10 6.90
CA MET A 198 12.65 17.43 5.99
C MET A 198 11.50 16.83 6.78
N ASP A 199 10.26 17.05 6.32
CA ASP A 199 9.10 16.51 7.00
C ASP A 199 9.04 14.98 6.84
N ALA A 200 8.92 14.26 7.96
CA ALA A 200 8.89 12.81 8.01
C ALA A 200 8.03 12.32 9.17
N ALA A 201 7.57 11.08 9.11
CA ALA A 201 6.72 10.48 10.14
C ALA A 201 7.55 9.98 11.33
N TYR A 202 8.15 10.91 12.11
CA TYR A 202 8.93 10.55 13.31
C TYR A 202 8.02 10.18 14.49
N PRO A 203 8.49 9.33 15.42
CA PRO A 203 7.70 8.90 16.57
C PRO A 203 7.48 10.03 17.58
N ILE A 204 6.27 10.06 18.13
CA ILE A 204 5.93 10.85 19.31
C ILE A 204 6.30 10.01 20.53
N PRO A 205 7.12 10.52 21.46
CA PRO A 205 7.55 9.74 22.63
C PRO A 205 6.37 9.35 23.52
N THR A 206 6.39 8.15 24.03
CA THR A 206 5.45 7.71 25.07
C THR A 206 5.71 8.45 26.39
N LYS A 207 4.82 8.34 27.36
CA LYS A 207 5.02 8.87 28.73
C LYS A 207 6.27 8.35 29.41
N ASN A 208 6.74 7.15 29.00
CA ASN A 208 7.97 6.55 29.49
C ASN A 208 9.20 6.88 28.60
N ASN A 209 9.07 7.86 27.72
CA ASN A 209 10.11 8.29 26.78
C ASN A 209 10.60 7.20 25.80
N ALA A 210 9.74 6.25 25.48
CA ALA A 210 9.99 5.24 24.44
C ALA A 210 9.39 5.68 23.09
N ASP A 211 10.00 5.28 21.98
CA ASP A 211 9.52 5.60 20.64
C ASP A 211 8.26 4.81 20.24
N PHE A 212 8.05 3.63 20.84
CA PHE A 212 6.91 2.75 20.57
C PHE A 212 6.60 1.85 21.76
N ILE A 213 5.49 1.16 21.73
CA ILE A 213 5.06 0.17 22.71
C ILE A 213 5.13 -1.20 22.07
N LEU A 214 5.50 -2.22 22.86
CA LEU A 214 5.39 -3.63 22.50
C LEU A 214 4.31 -4.30 23.35
N ASP A 215 3.46 -5.07 22.69
CA ASP A 215 2.51 -5.98 23.33
C ASP A 215 2.59 -7.33 22.60
N GLY A 216 3.22 -8.29 23.27
CA GLY A 216 3.61 -9.57 22.66
C GLY A 216 4.58 -9.37 21.47
N ASP A 217 4.20 -9.86 20.31
CA ASP A 217 4.96 -9.75 19.06
C ASP A 217 4.60 -8.50 18.23
N ARG A 218 3.71 -7.64 18.75
CA ARG A 218 3.16 -6.50 18.02
C ARG A 218 3.62 -5.18 18.62
N PHE A 219 4.03 -4.26 17.73
CA PHE A 219 4.35 -2.89 18.12
C PHE A 219 3.15 -1.94 17.89
N TYR A 220 3.17 -0.84 18.64
CA TYR A 220 2.31 0.33 18.45
C TYR A 220 3.16 1.59 18.49
N VAL A 221 3.12 2.37 17.43
CA VAL A 221 3.85 3.64 17.31
C VAL A 221 2.90 4.76 16.94
N LEU A 222 2.98 5.87 17.65
CA LEU A 222 2.31 7.11 17.29
C LEU A 222 3.33 8.02 16.62
N THR A 223 3.05 8.48 15.41
CA THR A 223 3.91 9.42 14.68
C THR A 223 3.19 10.73 14.41
N ASN A 224 3.94 11.80 14.15
CA ASN A 224 3.36 12.96 13.51
C ASN A 224 2.81 12.57 12.12
N LYS A 225 1.82 13.29 11.67
CA LYS A 225 1.31 13.19 10.29
C LYS A 225 2.13 14.13 9.41
N VAL A 226 2.79 13.61 8.40
CA VAL A 226 3.48 14.41 7.37
C VAL A 226 2.47 15.29 6.64
N ARG A 227 2.83 16.54 6.39
CA ARG A 227 1.96 17.51 5.74
C ARG A 227 1.64 17.13 4.31
N GLY A 228 0.44 17.48 3.87
CA GLY A 228 -0.02 17.25 2.52
C GLY A 228 -0.63 15.86 2.30
N SER A 229 -0.63 15.42 1.05
CA SER A 229 -1.14 14.13 0.59
C SER A 229 -0.34 13.61 -0.59
N CYS A 230 -0.35 12.30 -0.82
CA CYS A 230 0.21 11.74 -2.05
C CYS A 230 -0.68 12.10 -3.25
N LEU A 231 -0.06 12.33 -4.41
CA LEU A 231 -0.79 12.60 -5.65
C LEU A 231 -1.62 11.38 -6.05
N SER A 232 -2.88 11.61 -6.37
CA SER A 232 -3.74 10.57 -6.95
C SER A 232 -3.22 10.11 -8.32
N PRO A 233 -3.57 8.91 -8.80
CA PRO A 233 -3.19 8.45 -10.14
C PRO A 233 -3.57 9.44 -11.24
N ARG A 234 -4.71 10.14 -11.07
CA ARG A 234 -5.15 11.17 -12.01
C ARG A 234 -4.20 12.38 -12.03
N GLU A 235 -3.84 12.90 -10.88
CA GLU A 235 -2.94 14.05 -10.76
C GLU A 235 -1.54 13.75 -11.30
N ARG A 236 -1.03 12.53 -11.09
CA ARG A 236 0.28 12.09 -11.61
C ARG A 236 0.37 12.09 -13.13
N TYR A 237 -0.73 11.74 -13.83
CA TYR A 237 -0.74 11.54 -15.28
C TYR A 237 -1.48 12.62 -16.05
N MET A 238 -2.06 13.62 -15.35
CA MET A 238 -2.71 14.79 -15.95
C MET A 238 -1.87 16.04 -15.70
N GLY A 239 -1.95 17.00 -16.62
CA GLY A 239 -1.21 18.27 -16.50
C GLY A 239 0.26 18.16 -16.93
N ASP A 240 1.10 19.00 -16.35
CA ASP A 240 2.53 19.08 -16.63
C ASP A 240 3.31 17.98 -15.91
N ARG A 241 3.42 16.83 -16.58
CA ARG A 241 4.16 15.67 -16.08
C ARG A 241 5.67 15.90 -15.99
N PHE A 242 6.20 16.78 -16.82
CA PHE A 242 7.62 17.11 -16.76
C PHE A 242 7.95 17.85 -15.47
N SER A 243 7.20 18.90 -15.16
CA SER A 243 7.38 19.63 -13.89
C SER A 243 7.19 18.71 -12.66
N THR A 244 6.18 17.83 -12.68
CA THR A 244 5.97 16.84 -11.62
C THR A 244 7.18 15.90 -11.50
N GLY A 245 7.72 15.39 -12.61
CA GLY A 245 8.91 14.53 -12.61
C GLY A 245 10.15 15.24 -12.08
N VAL A 246 10.34 16.50 -12.41
CA VAL A 246 11.45 17.33 -11.87
C VAL A 246 11.32 17.46 -10.35
N LYS A 247 10.12 17.72 -9.82
CA LYS A 247 9.88 17.82 -8.36
C LYS A 247 10.16 16.51 -7.64
N TYR A 248 9.72 15.38 -8.19
CA TYR A 248 10.06 14.05 -7.64
C TYR A 248 11.58 13.83 -7.63
N GLY A 249 12.25 14.06 -8.75
CA GLY A 249 13.69 13.86 -8.87
C GLY A 249 14.49 14.75 -7.91
N THR A 250 14.10 16.02 -7.78
CA THR A 250 14.72 16.95 -6.82
C THR A 250 14.53 16.48 -5.38
N ALA A 251 13.31 16.08 -5.01
CA ALA A 251 13.02 15.61 -3.67
C ALA A 251 13.79 14.31 -3.32
N ILE A 252 13.89 13.36 -4.25
CA ILE A 252 14.69 12.15 -4.08
C ILE A 252 16.18 12.50 -3.93
N ALA A 253 16.68 13.47 -4.68
CA ALA A 253 18.07 13.92 -4.56
C ALA A 253 18.36 14.56 -3.18
N GLU A 254 17.43 15.35 -2.66
CA GLU A 254 17.53 15.94 -1.31
C GLU A 254 17.45 14.85 -0.22
N LEU A 255 16.51 13.91 -0.34
CA LEU A 255 16.42 12.75 0.53
C LEU A 255 17.76 12.00 0.57
N HIS A 256 18.34 11.68 -0.59
CA HIS A 256 19.62 10.98 -0.68
C HIS A 256 20.78 11.75 -0.07
N LYS A 257 20.78 13.08 -0.19
CA LYS A 257 21.79 13.93 0.45
C LYS A 257 21.73 13.79 1.97
N ILE A 258 20.55 13.82 2.57
CA ILE A 258 20.34 13.64 4.00
C ILE A 258 20.72 12.21 4.43
N LEU A 259 20.20 11.19 3.75
CA LEU A 259 20.47 9.79 4.09
C LEU A 259 21.97 9.46 3.99
N ARG A 260 22.68 10.05 3.04
CA ARG A 260 24.13 9.91 2.90
C ARG A 260 24.89 10.52 4.08
N SER A 261 24.44 11.66 4.62
CA SER A 261 25.11 12.28 5.79
C SER A 261 24.98 11.44 7.06
N HIS A 262 23.90 10.65 7.18
CA HIS A 262 23.65 9.76 8.32
C HIS A 262 23.98 8.29 8.05
N ASP A 263 24.63 7.98 6.92
CA ASP A 263 24.87 6.60 6.47
C ASP A 263 25.66 5.74 7.44
N ARG A 264 26.53 6.35 8.27
CA ARG A 264 27.35 5.66 9.28
C ARG A 264 26.68 5.57 10.65
N GLU A 265 25.66 6.38 10.89
CA GLU A 265 25.02 6.52 12.20
C GLU A 265 23.80 5.58 12.33
N ILE A 266 23.15 5.27 11.21
CA ILE A 266 21.95 4.44 11.17
C ILE A 266 22.36 2.99 10.92
N GLU A 267 22.04 2.12 11.88
CA GLU A 267 22.16 0.67 11.71
C GLU A 267 21.05 0.17 10.76
N ILE A 268 21.45 -0.39 9.63
CA ILE A 268 20.53 -0.79 8.56
C ILE A 268 21.11 -1.98 7.77
N ASN A 269 20.23 -2.76 7.16
CA ASN A 269 20.64 -3.85 6.28
C ASN A 269 21.48 -3.32 5.11
N ASP A 270 22.58 -4.01 4.82
CA ASP A 270 23.42 -3.77 3.66
C ASP A 270 23.16 -4.85 2.62
N ASN A 271 22.46 -4.48 1.55
CA ASN A 271 22.04 -5.41 0.52
C ASN A 271 22.88 -5.30 -0.75
N ASN A 272 23.13 -6.46 -1.37
CA ASN A 272 23.86 -6.56 -2.61
C ASN A 272 22.89 -6.70 -3.80
N LEU A 273 22.58 -5.58 -4.46
CA LEU A 273 21.70 -5.59 -5.62
C LEU A 273 22.27 -6.43 -6.78
N LEU A 274 23.60 -6.47 -6.94
CA LEU A 274 24.24 -7.29 -7.98
C LEU A 274 23.86 -8.77 -7.80
N GLU A 275 23.97 -9.30 -6.59
CA GLU A 275 23.58 -10.68 -6.28
C GLU A 275 22.10 -10.91 -6.60
N THR A 276 21.21 -10.00 -6.17
CA THR A 276 19.78 -10.08 -6.47
C THR A 276 19.50 -10.10 -7.96
N VAL A 277 20.18 -9.24 -8.73
CA VAL A 277 20.02 -9.18 -10.19
C VAL A 277 20.49 -10.44 -10.86
N LEU A 278 21.68 -10.96 -10.50
CA LEU A 278 22.27 -12.13 -11.15
C LEU A 278 21.57 -13.44 -10.79
N THR A 279 21.13 -13.60 -9.53
CA THR A 279 20.58 -14.88 -9.05
C THR A 279 19.07 -14.98 -9.20
N TRP A 280 18.36 -13.85 -9.23
CA TRP A 280 16.90 -13.82 -9.27
C TRP A 280 16.34 -13.03 -10.45
N ALA A 281 16.70 -11.74 -10.61
CA ALA A 281 16.01 -10.89 -11.57
C ALA A 281 16.26 -11.28 -13.02
N LEU A 282 17.51 -11.49 -13.45
CA LEU A 282 17.83 -11.89 -14.82
C LEU A 282 17.27 -13.27 -15.18
N PRO A 283 17.46 -14.34 -14.38
CA PRO A 283 16.87 -15.63 -14.68
C PRO A 283 15.33 -15.59 -14.74
N ASN A 284 14.70 -14.85 -13.83
CA ASN A 284 13.25 -14.71 -13.83
C ASN A 284 12.75 -13.92 -15.02
N THR A 285 13.43 -12.85 -15.41
CA THR A 285 13.11 -12.06 -16.62
C THR A 285 13.19 -12.93 -17.86
N LYS A 286 14.26 -13.71 -18.02
CA LYS A 286 14.41 -14.66 -19.15
C LYS A 286 13.23 -15.61 -19.23
N ARG A 287 12.87 -16.26 -18.13
CA ARG A 287 11.73 -17.18 -18.04
C ARG A 287 10.40 -16.49 -18.38
N ILE A 288 10.17 -15.26 -17.93
CA ILE A 288 8.94 -14.52 -18.20
C ILE A 288 8.87 -14.12 -19.68
N MET A 289 9.98 -13.66 -20.28
CA MET A 289 10.03 -13.28 -21.69
C MET A 289 9.76 -14.47 -22.60
N GLU A 290 10.29 -15.66 -22.26
CA GLU A 290 10.00 -16.91 -22.96
C GLU A 290 8.51 -17.29 -22.85
N GLN A 291 7.90 -17.15 -21.66
CA GLN A 291 6.47 -17.40 -21.46
C GLN A 291 5.56 -16.46 -22.25
N TRP A 292 6.02 -15.27 -22.56
CA TRP A 292 5.26 -14.27 -23.31
C TRP A 292 5.51 -14.33 -24.83
N ASP A 293 6.27 -15.33 -25.28
CA ASP A 293 6.70 -15.49 -26.68
C ASP A 293 7.43 -14.23 -27.22
N LEU A 294 8.22 -13.62 -26.36
CA LEU A 294 9.06 -12.45 -26.62
C LEU A 294 10.51 -12.69 -26.16
N PRO A 295 11.15 -13.83 -26.58
CA PRO A 295 12.47 -14.17 -26.06
C PRO A 295 13.50 -13.14 -26.52
N LEU A 296 14.35 -12.71 -25.59
CA LEU A 296 15.54 -11.94 -25.90
C LEU A 296 16.68 -12.91 -26.19
N PRO A 297 17.65 -12.52 -27.07
CA PRO A 297 18.82 -13.33 -27.34
C PRO A 297 19.63 -13.63 -26.07
N ASP A 298 20.21 -14.83 -25.95
CA ASP A 298 21.08 -15.20 -24.82
C ASP A 298 22.27 -14.23 -24.66
N GLU A 299 22.74 -13.66 -25.75
CA GLU A 299 23.77 -12.64 -25.77
C GLU A 299 23.38 -11.41 -24.95
N PHE A 300 22.11 -10.97 -25.02
CA PHE A 300 21.62 -9.84 -24.23
C PHE A 300 21.79 -10.08 -22.72
N TYR A 301 21.42 -11.28 -22.22
CA TYR A 301 21.55 -11.61 -20.80
C TYR A 301 23.01 -11.69 -20.36
N ARG A 302 23.88 -12.27 -21.19
CA ARG A 302 25.31 -12.33 -20.94
C ARG A 302 25.96 -10.95 -20.91
N ASP A 303 25.71 -10.12 -21.92
CA ASP A 303 26.27 -8.77 -22.01
C ASP A 303 25.79 -7.87 -20.87
N TYR A 304 24.49 -8.01 -20.48
CA TYR A 304 23.96 -7.32 -19.32
C TYR A 304 24.67 -7.77 -18.03
N GLN A 305 24.81 -9.07 -17.82
CA GLN A 305 25.48 -9.63 -16.64
C GLN A 305 26.94 -9.13 -16.55
N GLU A 306 27.69 -9.22 -17.64
CA GLU A 306 29.09 -8.79 -17.68
C GLU A 306 29.22 -7.28 -17.43
N THR A 307 28.40 -6.48 -18.11
CA THR A 307 28.42 -5.01 -17.99
C THR A 307 28.03 -4.58 -16.58
N PHE A 308 26.94 -5.14 -16.05
CA PHE A 308 26.46 -4.78 -14.71
C PHE A 308 27.46 -5.20 -13.62
N SER A 309 28.08 -6.39 -13.75
CA SER A 309 29.11 -6.85 -12.80
C SER A 309 30.33 -5.95 -12.77
N LYS A 310 30.72 -5.36 -13.91
CA LYS A 310 31.82 -4.40 -14.00
C LYS A 310 31.46 -3.03 -13.43
N LEU A 311 30.24 -2.55 -13.69
CA LEU A 311 29.81 -1.22 -13.29
C LEU A 311 29.38 -1.14 -11.83
N TYR A 312 28.78 -2.20 -11.28
CA TYR A 312 28.20 -2.21 -9.95
C TYR A 312 29.15 -1.76 -8.83
N PRO A 313 30.43 -2.21 -8.79
CA PRO A 313 31.39 -1.75 -7.75
C PRO A 313 31.67 -0.23 -7.79
N GLU A 314 31.50 0.41 -8.94
CA GLU A 314 31.73 1.84 -9.13
C GLU A 314 30.51 2.71 -8.74
N LEU A 315 29.35 2.08 -8.56
CA LEU A 315 28.10 2.80 -8.25
C LEU A 315 28.11 3.28 -6.81
N PRO A 316 27.78 4.56 -6.57
CA PRO A 316 27.72 5.09 -5.21
C PRO A 316 26.61 4.41 -4.42
N ARG A 317 26.93 3.99 -3.20
CA ARG A 317 26.05 3.29 -2.25
C ARG A 317 25.91 4.11 -0.98
N HIS A 318 24.72 4.15 -0.46
CA HIS A 318 24.34 4.67 0.85
C HIS A 318 22.93 4.20 1.22
N ILE A 319 22.38 4.65 2.33
CA ILE A 319 20.99 4.37 2.69
C ILE A 319 20.06 4.95 1.62
N ILE A 320 19.14 4.13 1.14
CA ILE A 320 18.11 4.48 0.16
C ILE A 320 16.72 4.22 0.72
N HIS A 321 15.69 4.84 0.15
CA HIS A 321 14.30 4.59 0.52
C HIS A 321 13.84 3.18 0.14
N ARG A 322 14.23 2.73 -1.05
CA ARG A 322 13.89 1.46 -1.69
C ARG A 322 12.44 1.33 -2.19
N ASP A 323 11.53 2.15 -1.72
CA ASP A 323 10.14 2.22 -2.18
C ASP A 323 9.66 3.68 -2.34
N PRO A 324 10.34 4.51 -3.14
CA PRO A 324 9.94 5.91 -3.33
C PRO A 324 8.80 6.04 -4.35
N ASN A 325 7.85 5.11 -4.32
CA ASN A 325 6.70 5.22 -5.19
C ASN A 325 5.85 6.44 -4.80
N PRO A 326 5.07 7.00 -5.73
CA PRO A 326 4.32 8.23 -5.49
C PRO A 326 3.30 8.18 -4.34
N SER A 327 2.96 7.00 -3.81
CA SER A 327 2.12 6.87 -2.61
C SER A 327 2.88 7.14 -1.30
N ASN A 328 4.21 7.14 -1.36
CA ASN A 328 5.10 7.40 -0.22
C ASN A 328 5.71 8.80 -0.25
N ILE A 329 5.34 9.64 -1.21
CA ILE A 329 5.82 11.01 -1.39
C ILE A 329 4.66 11.97 -1.18
N MET A 330 4.80 12.88 -0.22
CA MET A 330 3.75 13.81 0.19
C MET A 330 3.90 15.15 -0.52
N PHE A 331 2.77 15.71 -0.95
CA PHE A 331 2.67 16.98 -1.65
C PHE A 331 1.71 17.93 -0.93
N GLU A 332 2.09 19.19 -0.86
CA GLU A 332 1.22 20.29 -0.44
C GLU A 332 1.49 21.50 -1.33
N ASN A 333 0.43 22.15 -1.82
CA ASN A 333 0.53 23.32 -2.71
C ASN A 333 1.41 23.11 -3.96
N GLY A 334 1.46 21.87 -4.47
CA GLY A 334 2.24 21.50 -5.65
C GLY A 334 3.73 21.27 -5.40
N GLU A 335 4.20 21.28 -4.15
CA GLU A 335 5.57 20.99 -3.76
C GLU A 335 5.64 19.72 -2.91
N VAL A 336 6.79 19.00 -2.98
CA VAL A 336 7.04 17.86 -2.12
C VAL A 336 7.33 18.36 -0.72
N THR A 337 6.61 17.83 0.26
CA THR A 337 6.79 18.17 1.68
C THR A 337 7.64 17.15 2.42
N GLY A 338 7.55 15.87 2.05
CA GLY A 338 8.31 14.82 2.73
C GLY A 338 8.03 13.43 2.20
N PHE A 339 8.59 12.45 2.90
CA PHE A 339 8.50 11.03 2.58
C PHE A 339 7.95 10.24 3.76
N ILE A 340 7.30 9.11 3.45
CA ILE A 340 6.79 8.17 4.45
C ILE A 340 7.20 6.74 4.11
N ASP A 341 7.15 5.85 5.10
CA ASP A 341 7.29 4.39 4.95
C ASP A 341 8.69 3.88 4.60
N PHE A 342 9.63 4.11 5.53
CA PHE A 342 11.02 3.64 5.43
C PHE A 342 11.24 2.22 5.97
N VAL A 343 10.20 1.42 6.14
CA VAL A 343 10.24 0.07 6.78
C VAL A 343 11.15 -0.91 6.05
N ILE A 344 11.31 -0.73 4.73
CA ILE A 344 12.15 -1.58 3.87
C ILE A 344 13.41 -0.88 3.35
N SER A 345 13.71 0.32 3.86
CA SER A 345 14.94 1.03 3.51
C SER A 345 16.18 0.21 3.84
N GLU A 346 17.21 0.38 3.06
CA GLU A 346 18.46 -0.41 3.17
C GLU A 346 19.65 0.39 2.62
N ARG A 347 20.87 -0.07 2.89
CA ARG A 347 22.07 0.43 2.21
C ARG A 347 22.20 -0.29 0.87
N ASN A 348 22.14 0.46 -0.21
CA ASN A 348 22.22 -0.09 -1.58
C ASN A 348 22.69 0.99 -2.57
N VAL A 349 22.79 0.66 -3.85
CA VAL A 349 23.12 1.64 -4.88
C VAL A 349 22.03 2.70 -4.99
N ARG A 350 22.42 3.98 -4.91
CA ARG A 350 21.47 5.09 -4.90
C ARG A 350 20.61 5.20 -6.17
N LEU A 351 21.09 4.62 -7.27
CA LEU A 351 20.39 4.62 -8.55
C LEU A 351 19.08 3.82 -8.50
N PHE A 352 18.93 2.95 -7.50
CA PHE A 352 17.71 2.15 -7.34
C PHE A 352 16.46 3.02 -7.18
N ASP A 353 16.50 4.03 -6.30
CA ASP A 353 15.33 4.87 -6.00
C ASP A 353 14.81 5.66 -7.22
N PRO A 354 15.61 6.37 -8.02
CA PRO A 354 15.09 7.08 -9.18
C PRO A 354 14.67 6.17 -10.34
N CYS A 355 15.04 4.89 -10.32
CA CYS A 355 14.64 3.91 -11.33
C CYS A 355 13.41 3.09 -10.94
N TYR A 356 12.95 3.24 -9.70
CA TYR A 356 11.77 2.56 -9.16
C TYR A 356 10.49 3.25 -9.65
#